data_98a81455e2ea9f4687d2e46f003c92b1
#
_entry.id   98a81455e2ea9f4687d2e46f003c92b1
#
_cell.length_a   1.000
_cell.length_b   1.000
_cell.length_c   1.000
_cell.angle_alpha   90.00
_cell.angle_beta   90.00
_cell.angle_gamma   90.00
#
_symmetry.space_group_name_H-M   'P 1'
#
loop_
_entity.id
_entity.type
_entity.pdbx_description
1 polymer ?
#
loop_
_entity_poly.entity_id
_entity_poly.type
_entity_poly.pdbx_seq_one_letter_code
_entity_poly.pdbx_strand_id
1 'polypeptide(L)'
;MAYPIIMHVNYCEQGQTVEEICRKAARWGFDGVEFRRKRTEVEEPEEAYLDALEKGVKASRLKHVLFGFPGPLLVKTDAAERQREVKNAIAFYRHVAKRFGVTTVNLLTGNIRNADKNIPYEAYTKHGSFIATKEQWAWQVEGCREMADGLKDVNIRFGFETHMVYIHDTVEAARRLVDEIDRPSIGINLDFGNMIEFPEHPTLEECLKAVSGKLHYVHLKNSAPLRGAAGRMGTALAEGEINNRQFVRLLMEMGYKGPICIEAPRAGDREWYAQSDLAYIRSVLKDLGA
;
A
#
# COMPACT_ATOMS: atom_id res chain seq x y z
N MET A 1 8.17 7.58 20.53
CA MET A 1 8.94 7.33 19.28
C MET A 1 8.07 7.76 18.12
N ALA A 2 8.52 8.67 17.30
CA ALA A 2 7.73 9.16 16.17
C ALA A 2 7.62 8.11 15.07
N TYR A 3 6.42 7.85 14.57
CA TYR A 3 6.19 7.01 13.38
C TYR A 3 6.78 7.69 12.15
N PRO A 4 7.50 6.96 11.26
CA PRO A 4 7.84 7.50 9.96
C PRO A 4 6.55 7.77 9.15
N ILE A 5 6.35 9.02 8.73
CA ILE A 5 5.20 9.40 7.91
C ILE A 5 5.62 9.44 6.45
N ILE A 6 5.00 8.59 5.66
CA ILE A 6 5.31 8.35 4.26
C ILE A 6 4.27 9.03 3.38
N MET A 7 4.72 9.71 2.34
CA MET A 7 3.84 10.24 1.29
C MET A 7 3.64 9.17 0.23
N HIS A 8 2.41 8.84 -0.10
CA HIS A 8 2.16 8.07 -1.31
C HIS A 8 2.41 8.94 -2.56
N VAL A 9 3.07 8.39 -3.57
CA VAL A 9 3.49 9.13 -4.77
C VAL A 9 2.33 9.76 -5.54
N ASN A 10 1.11 9.23 -5.39
CA ASN A 10 -0.07 9.73 -6.11
C ASN A 10 -0.45 11.20 -5.80
N TYR A 11 0.05 11.78 -4.71
CA TYR A 11 -0.04 13.22 -4.49
C TYR A 11 0.76 14.06 -5.50
N CYS A 12 1.74 13.45 -6.14
CA CYS A 12 2.65 14.11 -7.08
C CYS A 12 2.68 13.45 -8.47
N GLU A 13 1.61 12.75 -8.87
CA GLU A 13 1.43 12.21 -10.23
C GLU A 13 0.65 13.18 -11.13
N GLN A 14 1.05 14.46 -11.16
CA GLN A 14 0.46 15.54 -11.97
C GLN A 14 1.54 16.23 -12.82
N GLY A 15 2.50 15.44 -13.36
CA GLY A 15 3.58 15.93 -14.21
C GLY A 15 4.92 16.21 -13.51
N GLN A 16 5.03 15.98 -12.20
CA GLN A 16 6.28 16.15 -11.47
C GLN A 16 7.32 15.09 -11.86
N THR A 17 8.58 15.49 -11.94
CA THR A 17 9.70 14.55 -12.06
C THR A 17 9.99 13.84 -10.75
N VAL A 18 10.69 12.71 -10.81
CA VAL A 18 11.06 11.93 -9.61
C VAL A 18 11.88 12.76 -8.63
N GLU A 19 12.85 13.56 -9.14
CA GLU A 19 13.66 14.47 -8.34
C GLU A 19 12.83 15.56 -7.66
N GLU A 20 11.81 16.08 -8.35
CA GLU A 20 10.88 17.05 -7.77
C GLU A 20 10.04 16.45 -6.67
N ILE A 21 9.56 15.22 -6.84
CA ILE A 21 8.80 14.48 -5.81
C ILE A 21 9.64 14.31 -4.54
N CYS A 22 10.88 13.83 -4.67
CA CYS A 22 11.79 13.66 -3.54
C CYS A 22 12.04 14.99 -2.81
N ARG A 23 12.34 16.05 -3.57
CA ARG A 23 12.60 17.39 -3.01
C ARG A 23 11.37 17.97 -2.31
N LYS A 24 10.17 17.83 -2.90
CA LYS A 24 8.92 18.34 -2.34
C LYS A 24 8.55 17.59 -1.05
N ALA A 25 8.57 16.26 -1.07
CA ALA A 25 8.27 15.45 0.10
C ALA A 25 9.19 15.79 1.29
N ALA A 26 10.50 15.87 1.06
CA ALA A 26 11.47 16.25 2.09
C ALA A 26 11.24 17.68 2.60
N ARG A 27 10.98 18.64 1.71
CA ARG A 27 10.71 20.05 2.08
C ARG A 27 9.41 20.18 2.89
N TRP A 28 8.39 19.41 2.59
CA TRP A 28 7.13 19.42 3.34
C TRP A 28 7.23 18.74 4.69
N GLY A 29 8.27 17.92 4.92
CA GLY A 29 8.54 17.26 6.19
C GLY A 29 8.03 15.82 6.26
N PHE A 30 7.79 15.17 5.11
CA PHE A 30 7.62 13.72 5.09
C PHE A 30 8.94 13.02 5.40
N ASP A 31 8.86 11.87 6.07
CA ASP A 31 10.04 11.06 6.36
C ASP A 31 10.45 10.19 5.17
N GLY A 32 9.53 9.89 4.26
CA GLY A 32 9.76 9.09 3.07
C GLY A 32 8.66 9.20 2.05
N VAL A 33 8.83 8.47 0.94
CA VAL A 33 7.84 8.35 -0.13
C VAL A 33 7.68 6.89 -0.51
N GLU A 34 6.43 6.46 -0.71
CA GLU A 34 6.10 5.22 -1.37
C GLU A 34 5.99 5.47 -2.87
N PHE A 35 6.95 4.95 -3.61
CA PHE A 35 7.01 5.02 -5.06
C PHE A 35 6.39 3.80 -5.72
N ARG A 36 6.03 3.92 -6.99
CA ARG A 36 5.74 2.77 -7.85
C ARG A 36 7.04 2.21 -8.42
N ARG A 37 7.00 0.99 -8.95
CA ARG A 37 8.13 0.38 -9.66
C ARG A 37 8.54 1.18 -10.90
N LYS A 38 7.59 1.89 -11.52
CA LYS A 38 7.79 2.82 -12.63
C LYS A 38 6.80 3.97 -12.53
N ARG A 39 7.06 5.07 -13.22
CA ARG A 39 6.08 6.17 -13.28
C ARG A 39 4.81 5.76 -14.02
N THR A 40 3.68 6.26 -13.56
CA THR A 40 2.39 6.06 -14.24
C THR A 40 2.41 6.79 -15.59
N GLU A 41 1.97 6.12 -16.65
CA GLU A 41 1.85 6.67 -18.03
C GLU A 41 3.16 7.18 -18.64
N VAL A 42 4.31 6.78 -18.10
CA VAL A 42 5.62 7.13 -18.66
C VAL A 42 6.35 5.86 -19.11
N GLU A 43 6.73 5.83 -20.39
CA GLU A 43 7.57 4.77 -20.94
C GLU A 43 9.04 5.14 -20.72
N GLU A 44 9.69 4.44 -19.79
CA GLU A 44 11.10 4.59 -19.48
C GLU A 44 11.70 3.25 -19.02
N PRO A 45 12.99 3.01 -19.25
CA PRO A 45 13.68 1.86 -18.68
C PRO A 45 13.67 1.90 -17.15
N GLU A 46 13.45 0.75 -16.49
CA GLU A 46 13.43 0.64 -15.03
C GLU A 46 14.68 1.24 -14.38
N GLU A 47 15.87 0.96 -14.93
CA GLU A 47 17.13 1.51 -14.41
C GLU A 47 17.21 3.02 -14.52
N ALA A 48 16.73 3.63 -15.61
CA ALA A 48 16.71 5.09 -15.75
C ALA A 48 15.82 5.74 -14.68
N TYR A 49 14.66 5.12 -14.39
CA TYR A 49 13.79 5.54 -13.31
C TYR A 49 14.47 5.42 -11.94
N LEU A 50 15.12 4.29 -11.67
CA LEU A 50 15.84 4.08 -10.40
C LEU A 50 17.05 5.00 -10.25
N ASP A 51 17.74 5.35 -11.34
CA ASP A 51 18.83 6.34 -11.34
C ASP A 51 18.33 7.75 -10.98
N ALA A 52 17.20 8.17 -11.57
CA ALA A 52 16.55 9.43 -11.23
C ALA A 52 16.09 9.46 -9.77
N LEU A 53 15.55 8.34 -9.29
CA LEU A 53 15.14 8.18 -7.89
C LEU A 53 16.32 8.29 -6.93
N GLU A 54 17.43 7.61 -7.22
CA GLU A 54 18.64 7.66 -6.40
C GLU A 54 19.21 9.08 -6.32
N LYS A 55 19.28 9.77 -7.45
CA LYS A 55 19.69 11.17 -7.53
C LYS A 55 18.79 12.07 -6.69
N GLY A 56 17.45 11.91 -6.82
CA GLY A 56 16.48 12.68 -6.07
C GLY A 56 16.57 12.45 -4.56
N VAL A 57 16.69 11.20 -4.13
CA VAL A 57 16.83 10.80 -2.72
C VAL A 57 18.10 11.39 -2.11
N LYS A 58 19.26 11.25 -2.79
CA LYS A 58 20.53 11.81 -2.33
C LYS A 58 20.48 13.33 -2.20
N ALA A 59 19.92 14.03 -3.20
CA ALA A 59 19.83 15.48 -3.21
C ALA A 59 18.87 16.04 -2.15
N SER A 60 17.76 15.36 -1.91
CA SER A 60 16.72 15.79 -0.95
C SER A 60 16.98 15.34 0.48
N ARG A 61 17.86 14.36 0.69
CA ARG A 61 18.10 13.68 1.97
C ARG A 61 16.83 12.99 2.52
N LEU A 62 15.97 12.52 1.64
CA LEU A 62 14.80 11.74 2.01
C LEU A 62 15.25 10.48 2.77
N LYS A 63 14.63 10.19 3.92
CA LYS A 63 15.10 9.15 4.84
C LYS A 63 14.65 7.74 4.44
N HIS A 64 13.43 7.63 3.88
CA HIS A 64 12.82 6.35 3.57
C HIS A 64 12.32 6.32 2.12
N VAL A 65 12.63 5.22 1.45
CA VAL A 65 12.08 4.86 0.15
C VAL A 65 11.30 3.57 0.34
N LEU A 66 10.02 3.59 -0.02
CA LEU A 66 9.17 2.41 -0.05
C LEU A 66 8.69 2.21 -1.49
N PHE A 67 8.25 1.00 -1.79
CA PHE A 67 7.63 0.70 -3.07
C PHE A 67 6.23 0.13 -2.88
N GLY A 68 5.30 0.62 -3.68
CA GLY A 68 3.96 0.09 -3.83
C GLY A 68 3.77 -0.59 -5.17
N PHE A 69 3.10 -1.73 -5.18
CA PHE A 69 2.69 -2.46 -6.38
C PHE A 69 3.81 -3.00 -7.30
N PRO A 70 4.95 -3.48 -6.80
CA PRO A 70 6.00 -3.96 -7.69
C PRO A 70 5.86 -5.42 -8.12
N GLY A 71 4.79 -6.13 -7.74
CA GLY A 71 4.59 -7.56 -8.04
C GLY A 71 5.12 -8.48 -6.93
N PRO A 72 5.07 -9.81 -7.11
CA PRO A 72 4.77 -10.56 -8.35
C PRO A 72 3.29 -10.59 -8.72
N LEU A 73 2.98 -10.68 -10.03
CA LEU A 73 1.61 -10.83 -10.52
C LEU A 73 1.24 -12.32 -10.63
N LEU A 74 0.60 -12.87 -9.60
CA LEU A 74 0.35 -14.30 -9.42
C LEU A 74 -1.02 -14.79 -9.92
N VAL A 75 -1.80 -13.93 -10.57
CA VAL A 75 -3.13 -14.28 -11.13
C VAL A 75 -3.08 -14.88 -12.53
N LYS A 76 -1.90 -14.97 -13.14
CA LYS A 76 -1.70 -15.51 -14.48
C LYS A 76 -1.93 -17.01 -14.49
N THR A 77 -2.62 -17.52 -15.52
CA THR A 77 -2.90 -18.96 -15.68
C THR A 77 -1.67 -19.77 -16.06
N ASP A 78 -0.74 -19.18 -16.82
CA ASP A 78 0.51 -19.83 -17.24
C ASP A 78 1.49 -19.92 -16.05
N ALA A 79 1.89 -21.14 -15.69
CA ALA A 79 2.81 -21.40 -14.58
C ALA A 79 4.21 -20.82 -14.82
N ALA A 80 4.71 -20.87 -16.08
CA ALA A 80 6.02 -20.31 -16.41
C ALA A 80 6.04 -18.79 -16.31
N GLU A 81 4.90 -18.13 -16.63
CA GLU A 81 4.76 -16.70 -16.41
C GLU A 81 4.78 -16.35 -14.91
N ARG A 82 4.00 -17.07 -14.07
CA ARG A 82 4.04 -16.84 -12.62
C ARG A 82 5.43 -17.03 -12.04
N GLN A 83 6.16 -18.05 -12.49
CA GLN A 83 7.53 -18.28 -12.07
C GLN A 83 8.49 -17.14 -12.48
N ARG A 84 8.31 -16.58 -13.68
CA ARG A 84 9.07 -15.39 -14.11
C ARG A 84 8.75 -14.18 -13.23
N GLU A 85 7.49 -13.96 -12.91
CA GLU A 85 7.05 -12.87 -12.02
C GLU A 85 7.72 -12.97 -10.62
N VAL A 86 7.76 -14.18 -10.03
CA VAL A 86 8.42 -14.41 -8.73
C VAL A 86 9.92 -14.10 -8.81
N LYS A 87 10.62 -14.63 -9.84
CA LYS A 87 12.05 -14.37 -10.03
C LYS A 87 12.36 -12.89 -10.23
N ASN A 88 11.53 -12.20 -11.04
CA ASN A 88 11.68 -10.77 -11.29
C ASN A 88 11.44 -9.96 -10.01
N ALA A 89 10.44 -10.34 -9.21
CA ALA A 89 10.16 -9.68 -7.93
C ALA A 89 11.34 -9.87 -6.94
N ILE A 90 11.88 -11.08 -6.80
CA ILE A 90 13.07 -11.35 -5.96
C ILE A 90 14.25 -10.48 -6.40
N ALA A 91 14.54 -10.43 -7.69
CA ALA A 91 15.64 -9.62 -8.23
C ALA A 91 15.43 -8.13 -7.94
N PHE A 92 14.22 -7.61 -8.22
CA PHE A 92 13.88 -6.21 -7.96
C PHE A 92 14.00 -5.85 -6.47
N TYR A 93 13.39 -6.63 -5.57
CA TYR A 93 13.43 -6.33 -4.14
C TYR A 93 14.85 -6.38 -3.57
N ARG A 94 15.66 -7.35 -3.99
CA ARG A 94 17.07 -7.42 -3.61
C ARG A 94 17.85 -6.20 -4.11
N HIS A 95 17.58 -5.77 -5.33
CA HIS A 95 18.21 -4.58 -5.93
C HIS A 95 17.85 -3.30 -5.16
N VAL A 96 16.56 -3.05 -4.94
CA VAL A 96 16.12 -1.82 -4.27
C VAL A 96 16.44 -1.81 -2.77
N ALA A 97 16.43 -2.95 -2.10
CA ALA A 97 16.89 -3.05 -0.72
C ALA A 97 18.36 -2.67 -0.59
N LYS A 98 19.22 -3.15 -1.50
CA LYS A 98 20.64 -2.80 -1.54
C LYS A 98 20.87 -1.33 -1.90
N ARG A 99 20.12 -0.81 -2.88
CA ARG A 99 20.32 0.52 -3.46
C ARG A 99 19.76 1.65 -2.60
N PHE A 100 18.58 1.44 -2.01
CA PHE A 100 17.82 2.47 -1.29
C PHE A 100 17.59 2.15 0.20
N GLY A 101 18.02 0.98 0.68
CA GLY A 101 17.73 0.55 2.04
C GLY A 101 16.24 0.27 2.28
N VAL A 102 15.51 -0.19 1.26
CA VAL A 102 14.08 -0.51 1.37
C VAL A 102 13.86 -1.64 2.39
N THR A 103 13.04 -1.37 3.38
CA THR A 103 12.69 -2.33 4.46
C THR A 103 11.20 -2.65 4.51
N THR A 104 10.37 -1.90 3.79
CA THR A 104 8.91 -2.09 3.76
C THR A 104 8.40 -1.92 2.33
N VAL A 105 7.51 -2.81 1.93
CA VAL A 105 6.87 -2.82 0.60
C VAL A 105 5.36 -2.99 0.76
N ASN A 106 4.61 -2.18 0.05
CA ASN A 106 3.18 -2.39 -0.18
C ASN A 106 2.99 -3.41 -1.29
N LEU A 107 2.43 -4.59 -0.97
CA LEU A 107 2.37 -5.74 -1.87
C LEU A 107 0.95 -5.92 -2.44
N LEU A 108 0.87 -5.96 -3.78
CA LEU A 108 -0.33 -6.32 -4.52
C LEU A 108 0.07 -7.35 -5.60
N THR A 109 -0.67 -8.45 -5.69
CA THR A 109 -0.26 -9.64 -6.45
C THR A 109 -1.11 -9.93 -7.69
N GLY A 110 -1.78 -8.93 -8.18
CA GLY A 110 -2.67 -8.99 -9.34
C GLY A 110 -4.15 -9.06 -8.95
N ASN A 111 -4.96 -8.33 -9.68
CA ASN A 111 -6.39 -8.24 -9.44
C ASN A 111 -7.16 -9.43 -10.06
N ILE A 112 -8.24 -9.82 -9.40
CA ILE A 112 -9.17 -10.87 -9.81
C ILE A 112 -10.51 -10.22 -10.13
N ARG A 113 -10.79 -10.03 -11.41
CA ARG A 113 -12.06 -9.47 -11.89
C ARG A 113 -12.99 -10.57 -12.34
N ASN A 114 -14.29 -10.34 -12.19
CA ASN A 114 -15.29 -11.20 -12.79
C ASN A 114 -15.14 -11.21 -14.31
N ALA A 115 -15.32 -12.38 -14.91
CA ALA A 115 -15.23 -12.54 -16.37
C ALA A 115 -16.43 -11.89 -17.10
N ASP A 116 -17.57 -11.74 -16.44
CA ASP A 116 -18.72 -11.01 -16.99
C ASP A 116 -18.44 -9.50 -16.97
N LYS A 117 -18.25 -8.92 -18.14
CA LYS A 117 -17.97 -7.50 -18.34
C LYS A 117 -19.13 -6.57 -17.98
N ASN A 118 -20.35 -7.10 -17.82
CA ASN A 118 -21.51 -6.32 -17.36
C ASN A 118 -21.48 -6.05 -15.86
N ILE A 119 -20.65 -6.76 -15.10
CA ILE A 119 -20.43 -6.50 -13.67
C ILE A 119 -19.51 -5.29 -13.53
N PRO A 120 -20.01 -4.18 -12.95
CA PRO A 120 -19.20 -2.96 -12.80
C PRO A 120 -18.05 -3.20 -11.82
N TYR A 121 -16.98 -2.42 -11.98
CA TYR A 121 -15.79 -2.51 -11.12
C TYR A 121 -16.13 -2.31 -9.63
N GLU A 122 -17.07 -1.44 -9.35
CA GLU A 122 -17.51 -1.05 -8.01
C GLU A 122 -18.38 -2.12 -7.31
N ALA A 123 -18.76 -3.17 -8.04
CA ALA A 123 -19.42 -4.33 -7.43
C ALA A 123 -18.39 -5.25 -6.74
N TYR A 124 -17.67 -4.71 -5.76
CA TYR A 124 -16.48 -5.32 -5.15
C TYR A 124 -16.71 -6.76 -4.65
N THR A 125 -17.89 -7.06 -4.10
CA THR A 125 -18.28 -8.43 -3.67
C THR A 125 -18.48 -9.42 -4.83
N LYS A 126 -18.33 -8.97 -6.07
CA LYS A 126 -18.35 -9.81 -7.27
C LYS A 126 -16.96 -9.99 -7.88
N HIS A 127 -15.91 -9.58 -7.18
CA HIS A 127 -14.51 -9.63 -7.59
C HIS A 127 -13.63 -10.17 -6.46
N GLY A 128 -12.33 -10.19 -6.64
CA GLY A 128 -11.34 -10.43 -5.60
C GLY A 128 -11.47 -11.77 -4.90
N SER A 129 -11.37 -11.77 -3.59
CA SER A 129 -11.44 -12.97 -2.75
C SER A 129 -12.78 -13.69 -2.85
N PHE A 130 -13.86 -12.99 -3.16
CA PHE A 130 -15.22 -13.54 -3.25
C PHE A 130 -15.40 -14.53 -4.42
N ILE A 131 -14.56 -14.42 -5.45
CA ILE A 131 -14.61 -15.28 -6.65
C ILE A 131 -13.31 -16.04 -6.91
N ALA A 132 -12.29 -15.82 -6.08
CA ALA A 132 -11.01 -16.46 -6.23
C ALA A 132 -11.13 -18.00 -6.16
N THR A 133 -10.58 -18.69 -7.17
CA THR A 133 -10.58 -20.15 -7.19
C THR A 133 -9.57 -20.74 -6.22
N LYS A 134 -9.68 -22.03 -5.91
CA LYS A 134 -8.70 -22.75 -5.08
C LYS A 134 -7.30 -22.70 -5.69
N GLU A 135 -7.21 -22.80 -7.02
CA GLU A 135 -5.96 -22.72 -7.76
C GLU A 135 -5.33 -21.33 -7.63
N GLN A 136 -6.13 -20.27 -7.76
CA GLN A 136 -5.62 -18.89 -7.57
C GLN A 136 -5.12 -18.68 -6.14
N TRP A 137 -5.79 -19.21 -5.12
CA TRP A 137 -5.30 -19.20 -3.74
C TRP A 137 -3.95 -19.92 -3.62
N ALA A 138 -3.85 -21.13 -4.17
CA ALA A 138 -2.60 -21.91 -4.16
C ALA A 138 -1.46 -21.15 -4.83
N TRP A 139 -1.70 -20.55 -6.00
CA TRP A 139 -0.68 -19.76 -6.71
C TRP A 139 -0.16 -18.58 -5.88
N GLN A 140 -1.05 -17.88 -5.17
CA GLN A 140 -0.67 -16.78 -4.30
C GLN A 140 0.20 -17.26 -3.13
N VAL A 141 -0.23 -18.34 -2.47
CA VAL A 141 0.50 -18.90 -1.34
C VAL A 141 1.89 -19.40 -1.76
N GLU A 142 1.96 -20.20 -2.83
CA GLU A 142 3.21 -20.79 -3.32
C GLU A 142 4.18 -19.70 -3.83
N GLY A 143 3.70 -18.80 -4.68
CA GLY A 143 4.54 -17.74 -5.24
C GLY A 143 5.08 -16.76 -4.19
N CYS A 144 4.26 -16.40 -3.20
CA CYS A 144 4.70 -15.53 -2.11
C CYS A 144 5.64 -16.25 -1.13
N ARG A 145 5.46 -17.55 -0.88
CA ARG A 145 6.46 -18.36 -0.12
C ARG A 145 7.80 -18.36 -0.83
N GLU A 146 7.82 -18.68 -2.12
CA GLU A 146 9.06 -18.71 -2.90
C GLU A 146 9.75 -17.33 -2.90
N MET A 147 8.98 -16.24 -3.09
CA MET A 147 9.51 -14.89 -3.00
C MET A 147 10.12 -14.60 -1.62
N ALA A 148 9.42 -14.91 -0.54
CA ALA A 148 9.88 -14.67 0.82
C ALA A 148 11.12 -15.50 1.15
N ASP A 149 11.15 -16.77 0.75
CA ASP A 149 12.30 -17.68 0.94
C ASP A 149 13.52 -17.23 0.12
N GLY A 150 13.31 -16.70 -1.10
CA GLY A 150 14.35 -16.13 -1.95
C GLY A 150 14.94 -14.81 -1.41
N LEU A 151 14.28 -14.19 -0.43
CA LEU A 151 14.68 -12.91 0.19
C LEU A 151 14.96 -13.04 1.70
N LYS A 152 15.08 -14.25 2.24
CA LYS A 152 15.28 -14.49 3.68
C LYS A 152 16.53 -13.84 4.29
N ASP A 153 17.51 -13.52 3.46
CA ASP A 153 18.75 -12.83 3.80
C ASP A 153 18.65 -11.29 3.66
N VAL A 154 17.51 -10.79 3.20
CA VAL A 154 17.23 -9.36 3.02
C VAL A 154 16.31 -8.88 4.13
N ASN A 155 16.67 -7.79 4.80
CA ASN A 155 15.82 -7.18 5.84
C ASN A 155 14.68 -6.39 5.20
N ILE A 156 13.66 -7.09 4.69
CA ILE A 156 12.50 -6.51 4.02
C ILE A 156 11.21 -7.15 4.53
N ARG A 157 10.18 -6.35 4.71
CA ARG A 157 8.84 -6.77 5.10
C ARG A 157 7.85 -6.39 4.01
N PHE A 158 6.92 -7.26 3.73
CA PHE A 158 5.85 -7.09 2.77
C PHE A 158 4.53 -6.97 3.52
N GLY A 159 3.72 -5.98 3.17
CA GLY A 159 2.36 -5.86 3.64
C GLY A 159 1.39 -5.99 2.48
N PHE A 160 0.53 -7.03 2.47
CA PHE A 160 -0.59 -7.08 1.54
C PHE A 160 -1.57 -5.94 1.86
N GLU A 161 -1.74 -5.04 0.93
CA GLU A 161 -2.76 -4.00 1.08
C GLU A 161 -4.16 -4.62 1.01
N THR A 162 -4.99 -4.33 1.99
CA THR A 162 -6.43 -4.61 1.89
C THR A 162 -7.02 -3.70 0.81
N HIS A 163 -7.10 -4.21 -0.43
CA HIS A 163 -7.51 -3.43 -1.60
C HIS A 163 -8.52 -4.19 -2.44
N MET A 164 -9.62 -3.52 -2.83
CA MET A 164 -10.68 -4.08 -3.63
C MET A 164 -10.17 -4.82 -4.85
N VAL A 165 -10.84 -5.88 -5.26
CA VAL A 165 -10.58 -6.73 -6.43
C VAL A 165 -9.32 -7.60 -6.37
N TYR A 166 -8.59 -7.60 -5.26
CA TYR A 166 -7.47 -8.51 -5.03
C TYR A 166 -7.89 -9.70 -4.17
N ILE A 167 -7.05 -10.73 -4.09
CA ILE A 167 -7.34 -11.91 -3.24
C ILE A 167 -7.25 -11.57 -1.74
N HIS A 168 -6.63 -10.46 -1.40
CA HIS A 168 -6.43 -9.93 -0.05
C HIS A 168 -7.26 -8.65 0.19
N ASP A 169 -8.45 -8.59 -0.42
CA ASP A 169 -9.32 -7.41 -0.45
C ASP A 169 -10.08 -7.15 0.85
N THR A 170 -10.23 -8.13 1.72
CA THR A 170 -10.79 -7.97 3.06
C THR A 170 -9.75 -8.34 4.13
N VAL A 171 -9.97 -7.91 5.37
CA VAL A 171 -9.05 -8.26 6.48
C VAL A 171 -9.02 -9.76 6.74
N GLU A 172 -10.16 -10.44 6.57
CA GLU A 172 -10.27 -11.88 6.73
C GLU A 172 -9.48 -12.62 5.63
N ALA A 173 -9.66 -12.19 4.38
CA ALA A 173 -8.97 -12.76 3.23
C ALA A 173 -7.45 -12.50 3.31
N ALA A 174 -7.04 -11.27 3.64
CA ALA A 174 -5.64 -10.93 3.85
C ALA A 174 -5.02 -11.73 5.01
N ARG A 175 -5.73 -11.85 6.13
CA ARG A 175 -5.28 -12.62 7.28
C ARG A 175 -5.11 -14.10 6.93
N ARG A 176 -6.11 -14.72 6.29
CA ARG A 176 -6.05 -16.09 5.81
C ARG A 176 -4.83 -16.30 4.89
N LEU A 177 -4.63 -15.41 3.92
CA LEU A 177 -3.51 -15.51 2.98
C LEU A 177 -2.16 -15.46 3.70
N VAL A 178 -1.97 -14.52 4.62
CA VAL A 178 -0.74 -14.38 5.41
C VAL A 178 -0.49 -15.58 6.29
N ASP A 179 -1.53 -16.13 6.94
CA ASP A 179 -1.41 -17.32 7.78
C ASP A 179 -1.08 -18.57 6.94
N GLU A 180 -1.69 -18.73 5.75
CA GLU A 180 -1.38 -19.83 4.83
C GLU A 180 0.04 -19.71 4.24
N ILE A 181 0.54 -18.50 3.95
CA ILE A 181 1.92 -18.29 3.48
C ILE A 181 2.93 -18.65 4.58
N ASP A 182 2.63 -18.31 5.81
CA ASP A 182 3.44 -18.63 6.99
C ASP A 182 4.93 -18.25 6.84
N ARG A 183 5.20 -16.98 6.55
CA ARG A 183 6.54 -16.39 6.52
C ARG A 183 6.56 -15.09 7.31
N PRO A 184 7.55 -14.88 8.21
CA PRO A 184 7.58 -13.70 9.09
C PRO A 184 7.80 -12.39 8.34
N SER A 185 8.35 -12.42 7.13
CA SER A 185 8.49 -11.25 6.27
C SER A 185 7.20 -10.84 5.56
N ILE A 186 6.16 -11.70 5.58
CA ILE A 186 4.87 -11.45 4.96
C ILE A 186 3.85 -11.05 6.03
N GLY A 187 3.17 -9.96 5.82
CA GLY A 187 2.14 -9.42 6.70
C GLY A 187 1.09 -8.63 5.93
N ILE A 188 0.41 -7.74 6.62
CA ILE A 188 -0.71 -6.97 6.10
C ILE A 188 -0.35 -5.49 6.10
N ASN A 189 -0.72 -4.79 5.05
CA ASN A 189 -0.89 -3.34 4.97
C ASN A 189 -2.39 -3.06 5.12
N LEU A 190 -2.79 -2.58 6.29
CA LEU A 190 -4.18 -2.23 6.52
C LEU A 190 -4.48 -0.87 5.91
N ASP A 191 -5.31 -0.87 4.88
CA ASP A 191 -5.96 0.31 4.33
C ASP A 191 -7.46 0.26 4.66
N PHE A 192 -7.83 0.89 5.76
CA PHE A 192 -9.23 0.92 6.19
C PHE A 192 -10.10 1.77 5.26
N GLY A 193 -9.49 2.72 4.52
CA GLY A 193 -10.19 3.49 3.51
C GLY A 193 -10.68 2.64 2.33
N ASN A 194 -9.99 1.54 2.03
CA ASN A 194 -10.46 0.55 1.07
C ASN A 194 -11.56 -0.36 1.66
N MET A 195 -11.50 -0.64 2.98
CA MET A 195 -12.51 -1.49 3.62
C MET A 195 -13.90 -0.86 3.62
N ILE A 196 -14.01 0.45 3.85
CA ILE A 196 -15.30 1.16 3.86
C ILE A 196 -15.95 1.30 2.48
N GLU A 197 -15.27 0.88 1.41
CA GLU A 197 -15.86 0.79 0.07
C GLU A 197 -16.80 -0.43 -0.09
N PHE A 198 -16.66 -1.44 0.78
CA PHE A 198 -17.58 -2.58 0.78
C PHE A 198 -18.90 -2.22 1.46
N PRO A 199 -20.06 -2.72 0.94
CA PRO A 199 -21.37 -2.44 1.53
C PRO A 199 -21.49 -2.86 2.99
N GLU A 200 -20.85 -3.98 3.33
CA GLU A 200 -20.71 -4.50 4.69
C GLU A 200 -19.23 -4.68 4.99
N HIS A 201 -18.77 -4.09 6.06
CA HIS A 201 -17.36 -4.15 6.46
C HIS A 201 -17.26 -4.15 8.00
N PRO A 202 -16.23 -4.78 8.56
CA PRO A 202 -15.94 -4.69 10.00
C PRO A 202 -15.64 -3.25 10.42
N THR A 203 -15.84 -2.96 11.70
CA THR A 203 -15.36 -1.71 12.30
C THR A 203 -13.82 -1.61 12.26
N LEU A 204 -13.30 -0.42 12.45
CA LEU A 204 -11.85 -0.20 12.51
C LEU A 204 -11.18 -1.05 13.61
N GLU A 205 -11.81 -1.14 14.78
CA GLU A 205 -11.33 -1.95 15.91
C GLU A 205 -11.29 -3.44 15.57
N GLU A 206 -12.34 -3.95 14.92
CA GLU A 206 -12.40 -5.34 14.46
C GLU A 206 -11.32 -5.63 13.40
N CYS A 207 -11.12 -4.71 12.45
CA CYS A 207 -10.05 -4.81 11.46
C CYS A 207 -8.67 -4.89 12.13
N LEU A 208 -8.37 -3.98 13.06
CA LEU A 208 -7.09 -3.95 13.76
C LEU A 208 -6.88 -5.21 14.62
N LYS A 209 -7.93 -5.70 15.26
CA LYS A 209 -7.89 -6.96 16.00
C LYS A 209 -7.59 -8.14 15.07
N ALA A 210 -8.24 -8.21 13.90
CA ALA A 210 -8.03 -9.28 12.92
C ALA A 210 -6.60 -9.33 12.39
N VAL A 211 -5.95 -8.17 12.17
CA VAL A 211 -4.57 -8.09 11.66
C VAL A 211 -3.50 -8.10 12.75
N SER A 212 -3.89 -8.21 14.03
CA SER A 212 -2.95 -8.17 15.15
C SER A 212 -1.84 -9.22 15.01
N GLY A 213 -0.59 -8.80 15.27
CA GLY A 213 0.60 -9.63 15.12
C GLY A 213 1.07 -9.85 13.66
N LYS A 214 0.30 -9.38 12.67
CA LYS A 214 0.64 -9.48 11.24
C LYS A 214 0.64 -8.13 10.53
N LEU A 215 0.44 -7.02 11.25
CA LEU A 215 0.41 -5.68 10.67
C LEU A 215 1.83 -5.18 10.41
N HIS A 216 2.20 -5.06 9.15
CA HIS A 216 3.54 -4.60 8.71
C HIS A 216 3.53 -3.16 8.21
N TYR A 217 2.40 -2.69 7.67
CA TYR A 217 2.26 -1.37 7.10
C TYR A 217 0.84 -0.85 7.28
N VAL A 218 0.64 0.46 7.14
CA VAL A 218 -0.67 1.11 7.24
C VAL A 218 -0.77 2.21 6.19
N HIS A 219 -1.89 2.22 5.46
CA HIS A 219 -2.31 3.34 4.65
C HIS A 219 -3.45 4.10 5.34
N LEU A 220 -3.34 5.42 5.42
CA LEU A 220 -4.41 6.30 5.87
C LEU A 220 -5.05 6.98 4.67
N LYS A 221 -6.34 6.75 4.52
CA LYS A 221 -7.23 7.40 3.56
C LYS A 221 -8.42 8.00 4.29
N ASN A 222 -9.24 8.75 3.58
CA ASN A 222 -10.59 9.08 4.01
C ASN A 222 -11.47 9.36 2.80
N SER A 223 -12.75 9.09 2.97
CA SER A 223 -13.78 9.36 1.97
C SER A 223 -15.13 9.60 2.63
N ALA A 224 -16.05 10.17 1.89
CA ALA A 224 -17.43 10.37 2.30
C ALA A 224 -18.38 9.85 1.22
N PRO A 225 -19.57 9.33 1.57
CA PRO A 225 -20.59 8.96 0.60
C PRO A 225 -21.01 10.13 -0.27
N LEU A 226 -21.25 9.88 -1.55
CA LEU A 226 -21.81 10.88 -2.45
C LEU A 226 -23.28 11.13 -2.12
N ARG A 227 -23.66 12.41 -1.95
CA ARG A 227 -25.04 12.76 -1.70
C ARG A 227 -25.89 12.53 -2.95
N GLY A 228 -26.90 11.66 -2.85
CA GLY A 228 -27.86 11.40 -3.93
C GLY A 228 -27.32 10.55 -5.09
N ALA A 229 -26.15 9.94 -4.95
CA ALA A 229 -25.57 9.02 -5.94
C ALA A 229 -24.89 7.85 -5.24
N ALA A 230 -24.71 6.73 -5.96
CA ALA A 230 -23.89 5.63 -5.48
C ALA A 230 -22.41 6.02 -5.53
N GLY A 231 -21.61 5.45 -4.61
CA GLY A 231 -20.16 5.65 -4.54
C GLY A 231 -19.72 6.65 -3.47
N ARG A 232 -18.43 6.91 -3.46
CA ARG A 232 -17.77 7.74 -2.45
C ARG A 232 -16.83 8.74 -3.11
N MET A 233 -16.52 9.78 -2.39
CA MET A 233 -15.57 10.82 -2.79
C MET A 233 -14.43 10.89 -1.77
N GLY A 234 -13.19 10.86 -2.24
CA GLY A 234 -12.02 11.08 -1.39
C GLY A 234 -12.07 12.45 -0.70
N THR A 235 -11.74 12.47 0.59
CA THR A 235 -11.71 13.68 1.43
C THR A 235 -10.33 13.88 2.06
N ALA A 236 -10.15 14.98 2.80
CA ALA A 236 -8.99 15.16 3.66
C ALA A 236 -8.98 14.09 4.77
N LEU A 237 -7.81 13.78 5.31
CA LEU A 237 -7.71 12.82 6.42
C LEU A 237 -8.48 13.27 7.67
N ALA A 238 -8.64 14.58 7.85
CA ALA A 238 -9.43 15.16 8.94
C ALA A 238 -10.95 15.14 8.70
N GLU A 239 -11.37 14.82 7.47
CA GLU A 239 -12.76 14.88 7.02
C GLU A 239 -13.20 13.52 6.48
N GLY A 240 -14.52 13.28 6.40
CA GLY A 240 -15.04 12.01 5.91
C GLY A 240 -15.46 11.07 7.04
N GLU A 241 -15.59 9.79 6.72
CA GLU A 241 -16.20 8.80 7.60
C GLU A 241 -15.21 8.23 8.62
N ILE A 242 -13.92 8.15 8.25
CA ILE A 242 -12.90 7.52 9.10
C ILE A 242 -12.38 8.54 10.10
N ASN A 243 -12.49 8.23 11.39
CA ASN A 243 -11.80 8.96 12.44
C ASN A 243 -10.31 8.57 12.48
N ASN A 244 -9.49 9.22 11.64
CA ASN A 244 -8.06 8.93 11.58
C ASN A 244 -7.30 9.24 12.89
N ARG A 245 -7.80 10.12 13.77
CA ARG A 245 -7.27 10.29 15.13
C ARG A 245 -7.45 9.02 15.95
N GLN A 246 -8.64 8.40 15.88
CA GLN A 246 -8.90 7.14 16.56
C GLN A 246 -8.04 6.02 15.97
N PHE A 247 -7.88 5.97 14.65
CA PHE A 247 -7.02 4.99 14.00
C PHE A 247 -5.58 5.06 14.54
N VAL A 248 -4.98 6.24 14.54
CA VAL A 248 -3.62 6.44 15.10
C VAL A 248 -3.54 6.05 16.58
N ARG A 249 -4.54 6.41 17.39
CA ARG A 249 -4.60 6.02 18.81
C ARG A 249 -4.61 4.51 18.98
N LEU A 250 -5.43 3.80 18.22
CA LEU A 250 -5.51 2.34 18.28
C LEU A 250 -4.21 1.66 17.80
N LEU A 251 -3.53 2.20 16.78
CA LEU A 251 -2.20 1.73 16.37
C LEU A 251 -1.18 1.86 17.50
N MET A 252 -1.23 2.96 18.25
CA MET A 252 -0.36 3.16 19.42
C MET A 252 -0.67 2.16 20.53
N GLU A 253 -1.94 1.97 20.86
CA GLU A 253 -2.42 1.04 21.90
C GLU A 253 -2.02 -0.41 21.58
N MET A 254 -2.08 -0.83 20.32
CA MET A 254 -1.63 -2.16 19.91
C MET A 254 -0.10 -2.31 19.78
N GLY A 255 0.65 -1.24 20.05
CA GLY A 255 2.12 -1.25 20.00
C GLY A 255 2.71 -1.28 18.59
N TYR A 256 1.98 -0.86 17.58
CA TYR A 256 2.50 -0.73 16.21
C TYR A 256 3.71 0.21 16.16
N LYS A 257 4.72 -0.13 15.36
CA LYS A 257 5.99 0.63 15.24
C LYS A 257 6.41 0.85 13.78
N GLY A 258 5.60 0.38 12.84
CA GLY A 258 5.88 0.50 11.41
C GLY A 258 5.63 1.91 10.85
N PRO A 259 5.95 2.15 9.57
CA PRO A 259 5.62 3.39 8.89
C PRO A 259 4.11 3.55 8.68
N ILE A 260 3.66 4.79 8.58
CA ILE A 260 2.28 5.16 8.23
C ILE A 260 2.34 5.94 6.92
N CYS A 261 1.69 5.43 5.88
CA CYS A 261 1.55 6.13 4.61
C CYS A 261 0.28 6.97 4.59
N ILE A 262 0.39 8.18 4.10
CA ILE A 262 -0.76 9.02 3.76
C ILE A 262 -1.05 8.83 2.28
N GLU A 263 -2.24 8.33 1.97
CA GLU A 263 -2.72 8.10 0.62
C GLU A 263 -4.15 8.62 0.44
N ALA A 264 -4.32 9.94 0.39
CA ALA A 264 -5.63 10.57 0.27
C ALA A 264 -5.68 11.60 -0.88
N PRO A 265 -5.28 11.24 -2.12
CA PRO A 265 -5.32 12.18 -3.24
C PRO A 265 -6.75 12.50 -3.61
N ARG A 266 -6.98 13.76 -3.95
CA ARG A 266 -8.27 14.31 -4.37
C ARG A 266 -8.08 15.06 -5.69
N ALA A 267 -9.17 15.38 -6.38
CA ALA A 267 -9.11 16.29 -7.52
C ALA A 267 -8.65 17.69 -7.06
N GLY A 268 -7.92 18.39 -7.92
CA GLY A 268 -7.41 19.73 -7.62
C GLY A 268 -5.94 19.74 -7.23
N ASP A 269 -5.56 20.61 -6.31
CA ASP A 269 -4.18 20.82 -5.88
C ASP A 269 -3.71 19.73 -4.90
N ARG A 270 -3.22 18.63 -5.46
CA ARG A 270 -2.74 17.48 -4.68
C ARG A 270 -1.53 17.80 -3.82
N GLU A 271 -0.70 18.76 -4.22
CA GLU A 271 0.47 19.18 -3.44
C GLU A 271 0.05 19.93 -2.16
N TRP A 272 -0.99 20.74 -2.24
CA TRP A 272 -1.62 21.36 -1.08
C TRP A 272 -2.22 20.31 -0.14
N TYR A 273 -2.91 19.31 -0.71
CA TYR A 273 -3.51 18.23 0.09
C TYR A 273 -2.46 17.38 0.80
N ALA A 274 -1.33 17.08 0.17
CA ALA A 274 -0.24 16.36 0.83
C ALA A 274 0.25 17.09 2.08
N GLN A 275 0.45 18.42 1.99
CA GLN A 275 0.91 19.24 3.10
C GLN A 275 -0.13 19.36 4.22
N SER A 276 -1.40 19.56 3.88
CA SER A 276 -2.48 19.69 4.86
C SER A 276 -2.75 18.37 5.59
N ASP A 277 -2.75 17.25 4.89
CA ASP A 277 -2.93 15.93 5.48
C ASP A 277 -1.74 15.55 6.39
N LEU A 278 -0.51 15.88 5.99
CA LEU A 278 0.66 15.72 6.86
C LEU A 278 0.57 16.56 8.13
N ALA A 279 0.18 17.83 7.99
CA ALA A 279 0.03 18.72 9.14
C ALA A 279 -1.02 18.18 10.14
N TYR A 280 -2.14 17.65 9.63
CA TYR A 280 -3.15 17.01 10.45
C TYR A 280 -2.58 15.81 11.22
N ILE A 281 -1.94 14.85 10.55
CA ILE A 281 -1.39 13.65 11.21
C ILE A 281 -0.29 14.02 12.21
N ARG A 282 0.59 14.97 11.90
CA ARG A 282 1.61 15.47 12.85
C ARG A 282 0.96 16.08 14.10
N SER A 283 -0.13 16.83 13.94
CA SER A 283 -0.90 17.36 15.08
C SER A 283 -1.51 16.23 15.92
N VAL A 284 -2.14 15.24 15.27
CA VAL A 284 -2.71 14.07 15.95
C VAL A 284 -1.65 13.33 16.77
N LEU A 285 -0.49 13.03 16.18
CA LEU A 285 0.61 12.35 16.87
C LEU A 285 1.10 13.16 18.08
N LYS A 286 1.30 14.46 17.92
CA LYS A 286 1.70 15.36 19.02
C LYS A 286 0.69 15.34 20.16
N ASP A 287 -0.60 15.45 19.85
CA ASP A 287 -1.68 15.46 20.86
C ASP A 287 -1.76 14.11 21.60
N LEU A 288 -1.42 13.00 20.94
CA LEU A 288 -1.40 11.67 21.53
C LEU A 288 -0.08 11.33 22.23
N GLY A 289 0.92 12.21 22.21
CA GLY A 289 2.21 12.04 22.88
C GLY A 289 3.19 11.10 22.16
N ALA A 290 3.11 11.00 20.82
CA ALA A 290 3.96 10.12 20.00
C ALA A 290 5.11 10.89 19.32
#